data_25f5180b952759378cb20bb7c7e80039
#
_entry.id   25f5180b952759378cb20bb7c7e80039
#
_cell.length_a   1.000
_cell.length_b   1.000
_cell.length_c   1.000
_cell.angle_alpha   90.00
_cell.angle_beta   90.00
_cell.angle_gamma   90.00
#
_symmetry.space_group_name_H-M   'P 1'
#
loop_
_entity.id
_entity.type
_entity.pdbx_description
1 polymer ?
#
loop_
_entity_poly.entity_id
_entity_poly.type
_entity_poly.pdbx_seq_one_letter_code
_entity_poly.pdbx_strand_id
1 'polypeptide(L)'
;MTDLIDKFKEGWLDEDPRVVFAVLSGIATFIILNILLSKSKKKLLRLKQKAIDNNNVLTGRLRSSYHDRDTKSHNDYRGRYTYQTPDGDEREYVVSLSFPPPDKLELYPKNISARKVFSDYDEREGFGVSANAIAGILVCVFLLFITRYIGS
;
A
#
# COMPACT_ATOMS: atom_id res chain seq x y z
N MET A 1 -26.32 -0.22 -26.93
CA MET A 1 -25.57 0.43 -25.83
C MET A 1 -26.46 1.36 -25.01
N THR A 2 -27.40 2.06 -25.61
CA THR A 2 -28.46 2.89 -24.97
C THR A 2 -29.37 2.08 -24.05
N ASP A 3 -29.80 0.89 -24.46
CA ASP A 3 -30.75 0.01 -23.72
C ASP A 3 -30.22 -0.43 -22.33
N LEU A 4 -28.91 -0.58 -22.17
CA LEU A 4 -28.27 -0.96 -20.91
C LEU A 4 -28.19 0.23 -19.94
N ILE A 5 -27.99 1.42 -20.48
CA ILE A 5 -27.96 2.67 -19.72
C ILE A 5 -29.36 3.04 -19.23
N ASP A 6 -30.39 2.81 -20.06
CA ASP A 6 -31.77 3.11 -19.72
C ASP A 6 -32.31 2.11 -18.67
N LYS A 7 -32.01 0.81 -18.79
CA LYS A 7 -32.30 -0.20 -17.73
C LYS A 7 -31.56 0.09 -16.42
N PHE A 8 -30.34 0.62 -16.51
CA PHE A 8 -29.58 1.01 -15.33
C PHE A 8 -30.21 2.24 -14.66
N LYS A 9 -30.69 3.20 -15.44
CA LYS A 9 -31.40 4.39 -14.93
C LYS A 9 -32.74 4.05 -14.29
N GLU A 10 -33.55 3.21 -14.92
CA GLU A 10 -34.84 2.79 -14.38
C GLU A 10 -34.70 2.03 -13.06
N GLY A 11 -33.70 1.13 -12.93
CA GLY A 11 -33.46 0.38 -11.70
C GLY A 11 -32.88 1.24 -10.55
N TRP A 12 -32.20 2.34 -10.86
CA TRP A 12 -31.57 3.21 -9.84
C TRP A 12 -32.43 4.40 -9.43
N LEU A 13 -33.39 4.83 -10.26
CA LEU A 13 -34.28 5.96 -9.96
C LEU A 13 -35.36 5.61 -8.94
N ASP A 14 -35.69 4.32 -8.79
CA ASP A 14 -36.63 3.82 -7.78
C ASP A 14 -35.96 3.52 -6.42
N GLU A 15 -34.62 3.59 -6.37
CA GLU A 15 -33.86 3.38 -5.13
C GLU A 15 -33.85 4.66 -4.26
N ASP A 16 -33.85 4.46 -2.94
CA ASP A 16 -33.71 5.58 -2.00
C ASP A 16 -32.43 6.37 -2.33
N PRO A 17 -32.51 7.70 -2.55
CA PRO A 17 -31.36 8.54 -2.85
C PRO A 17 -30.20 8.39 -1.85
N ARG A 18 -30.50 7.99 -0.62
CA ARG A 18 -29.54 7.73 0.44
C ARG A 18 -28.66 6.49 0.13
N VAL A 19 -29.30 5.45 -0.42
CA VAL A 19 -28.60 4.22 -0.84
C VAL A 19 -27.66 4.54 -2.00
N VAL A 20 -28.15 5.27 -2.99
CA VAL A 20 -27.34 5.71 -4.14
C VAL A 20 -26.13 6.52 -3.69
N PHE A 21 -26.33 7.47 -2.79
CA PHE A 21 -25.24 8.28 -2.23
C PHE A 21 -24.19 7.43 -1.48
N ALA A 22 -24.63 6.48 -0.66
CA ALA A 22 -23.72 5.60 0.08
C ALA A 22 -22.86 4.72 -0.87
N VAL A 23 -23.48 4.16 -1.90
CA VAL A 23 -22.78 3.33 -2.91
C VAL A 23 -21.77 4.17 -3.71
N LEU A 24 -22.16 5.35 -4.18
CA LEU A 24 -21.28 6.25 -4.92
C LEU A 24 -20.09 6.69 -4.06
N SER A 25 -20.32 6.99 -2.77
CA SER A 25 -19.26 7.35 -1.83
C SER A 25 -18.26 6.20 -1.60
N GLY A 26 -18.74 4.96 -1.50
CA GLY A 26 -17.89 3.77 -1.40
C GLY A 26 -17.02 3.58 -2.66
N ILE A 27 -17.60 3.72 -3.84
CA ILE A 27 -16.89 3.65 -5.12
C ILE A 27 -15.84 4.77 -5.23
N ALA A 28 -16.22 6.02 -4.90
CA ALA A 28 -15.30 7.14 -4.92
C ALA A 28 -14.11 6.93 -3.99
N THR A 29 -14.35 6.43 -2.76
CA THR A 29 -13.31 6.10 -1.80
C THR A 29 -12.34 5.05 -2.37
N PHE A 30 -12.86 3.97 -2.96
CA PHE A 30 -12.05 2.94 -3.61
C PHE A 30 -11.16 3.51 -4.72
N ILE A 31 -11.72 4.35 -5.58
CA ILE A 31 -10.98 4.98 -6.69
C ILE A 31 -9.88 5.88 -6.14
N ILE A 32 -10.18 6.75 -5.17
CA ILE A 32 -9.23 7.69 -4.57
C ILE A 32 -8.06 6.92 -3.94
N LEU A 33 -8.33 5.87 -3.14
CA LEU A 33 -7.31 5.06 -2.52
C LEU A 33 -6.40 4.38 -3.55
N ASN A 34 -6.96 3.85 -4.64
CA ASN A 34 -6.15 3.26 -5.72
C ASN A 34 -5.28 4.29 -6.45
N ILE A 35 -5.78 5.50 -6.68
CA ILE A 35 -4.99 6.58 -7.26
C ILE A 35 -3.81 6.96 -6.33
N LEU A 36 -4.06 7.09 -5.03
CA LEU A 36 -3.02 7.42 -4.04
C LEU A 36 -1.94 6.34 -3.97
N LEU A 37 -2.32 5.06 -3.96
CA LEU A 37 -1.38 3.95 -3.99
C LEU A 37 -0.55 3.94 -5.28
N SER A 38 -1.20 4.14 -6.44
CA SER A 38 -0.49 4.19 -7.72
C SER A 38 0.53 5.33 -7.76
N LYS A 39 0.17 6.51 -7.21
CA LYS A 39 1.11 7.65 -7.09
C LYS A 39 2.29 7.32 -6.17
N SER A 40 2.04 6.64 -5.04
CA SER A 40 3.09 6.23 -4.11
C SER A 40 4.07 5.24 -4.75
N LYS A 41 3.56 4.20 -5.43
CA LYS A 41 4.40 3.23 -6.17
C LYS A 41 5.23 3.91 -7.26
N LYS A 42 4.63 4.78 -8.07
CA LYS A 42 5.35 5.55 -9.10
C LYS A 42 6.44 6.42 -8.49
N LYS A 43 6.21 7.01 -7.30
CA LYS A 43 7.22 7.80 -6.59
C LYS A 43 8.39 6.93 -6.16
N LEU A 44 8.15 5.76 -5.58
CA LEU A 44 9.22 4.82 -5.18
C LEU A 44 10.03 4.35 -6.39
N LEU A 45 9.38 3.97 -7.49
CA LEU A 45 10.07 3.58 -8.72
C LEU A 45 10.97 4.70 -9.26
N ARG A 46 10.50 5.95 -9.24
CA ARG A 46 11.33 7.11 -9.65
C ARG A 46 12.53 7.31 -8.73
N LEU A 47 12.33 7.13 -7.41
CA LEU A 47 13.44 7.24 -6.44
C LEU A 47 14.45 6.12 -6.64
N LYS A 48 14.00 4.89 -6.89
CA LYS A 48 14.86 3.75 -7.22
C LYS A 48 15.68 4.03 -8.47
N GLN A 49 15.03 4.43 -9.57
CA GLN A 49 15.73 4.75 -10.82
C GLN A 49 16.77 5.85 -10.61
N LYS A 50 16.40 6.92 -9.92
CA LYS A 50 17.32 8.01 -9.58
C LYS A 50 18.52 7.54 -8.73
N ALA A 51 18.31 6.62 -7.79
CA ALA A 51 19.40 6.07 -6.99
C ALA A 51 20.36 5.23 -7.86
N ILE A 52 19.84 4.45 -8.79
CA ILE A 52 20.62 3.67 -9.75
C ILE A 52 21.42 4.60 -10.69
N ASP A 53 20.77 5.57 -11.31
CA ASP A 53 21.38 6.51 -12.26
C ASP A 53 22.50 7.34 -11.61
N ASN A 54 22.35 7.68 -10.32
CA ASN A 54 23.34 8.42 -9.55
C ASN A 54 24.39 7.54 -8.84
N ASN A 55 24.36 6.22 -9.08
CA ASN A 55 25.22 5.24 -8.42
C ASN A 55 25.16 5.35 -6.86
N ASN A 56 23.99 5.66 -6.33
CA ASN A 56 23.74 5.87 -4.90
C ASN A 56 22.87 4.73 -4.33
N VAL A 57 23.19 3.49 -4.70
CA VAL A 57 22.57 2.28 -4.14
C VAL A 57 23.40 1.83 -2.95
N LEU A 58 22.76 1.67 -1.81
CA LEU A 58 23.43 1.23 -0.58
C LEU A 58 23.31 -0.29 -0.43
N THR A 59 24.29 -0.90 0.19
CA THR A 59 24.27 -2.33 0.50
C THR A 59 23.98 -2.54 1.97
N GLY A 60 22.82 -3.11 2.27
CA GLY A 60 22.50 -3.62 3.60
C GLY A 60 23.12 -4.99 3.81
N ARG A 61 23.79 -5.22 4.93
CA ARG A 61 24.33 -6.53 5.36
C ARG A 61 23.43 -7.11 6.43
N LEU A 62 23.05 -8.37 6.28
CA LEU A 62 22.23 -9.09 7.25
C LEU A 62 22.95 -9.20 8.58
N ARG A 63 22.36 -8.66 9.64
CA ARG A 63 22.86 -8.76 11.01
C ARG A 63 22.21 -9.90 11.77
N SER A 64 20.90 -10.03 11.62
CA SER A 64 20.13 -11.11 12.23
C SER A 64 18.87 -11.38 11.43
N SER A 65 18.43 -12.61 11.48
CA SER A 65 17.15 -13.04 10.93
C SER A 65 16.40 -13.88 11.94
N TYR A 66 15.09 -13.82 11.93
CA TYR A 66 14.26 -14.75 12.69
C TYR A 66 13.03 -15.12 11.87
N HIS A 67 12.58 -16.33 12.12
CA HIS A 67 11.40 -16.91 11.52
C HIS A 67 10.28 -16.89 12.54
N ASP A 68 9.20 -16.18 12.23
CA ASP A 68 8.01 -16.08 13.07
C ASP A 68 7.02 -17.18 12.66
N ARG A 69 7.01 -18.28 13.42
CA ARG A 69 6.18 -19.46 13.12
C ARG A 69 4.71 -19.27 13.54
N ASP A 70 4.42 -18.26 14.37
CA ASP A 70 3.10 -18.09 14.99
C ASP A 70 2.17 -17.15 14.18
N THR A 71 2.68 -16.45 13.21
CA THR A 71 1.87 -15.57 12.36
C THR A 71 1.33 -16.33 11.16
N LYS A 72 -0.01 -16.38 11.02
CA LYS A 72 -0.71 -16.80 9.79
C LYS A 72 -0.48 -15.83 8.61
N SER A 73 0.54 -14.99 8.69
CA SER A 73 0.95 -14.00 7.71
C SER A 73 1.86 -14.66 6.68
N HIS A 74 1.73 -14.26 5.42
CA HIS A 74 2.60 -14.75 4.34
C HIS A 74 4.08 -14.29 4.47
N ASN A 75 4.39 -13.46 5.47
CA ASN A 75 5.73 -12.91 5.71
C ASN A 75 6.29 -13.48 7.01
N ASP A 76 6.73 -14.74 6.96
CA ASP A 76 7.17 -15.51 8.13
C ASP A 76 8.60 -15.17 8.56
N TYR A 77 9.37 -14.48 7.73
CA TYR A 77 10.76 -14.13 8.01
C TYR A 77 10.92 -12.63 8.20
N ARG A 78 11.74 -12.26 9.19
CA ARG A 78 12.20 -10.87 9.35
C ARG A 78 13.72 -10.82 9.27
N GLY A 79 14.23 -9.95 8.40
CA GLY A 79 15.65 -9.66 8.27
C GLY A 79 15.96 -8.28 8.84
N ARG A 80 16.99 -8.21 9.70
CA ARG A 80 17.55 -6.94 10.19
C ARG A 80 18.88 -6.73 9.50
N TYR A 81 18.98 -5.65 8.75
CA TYR A 81 20.15 -5.27 7.97
C TYR A 81 20.80 -4.02 8.54
N THR A 82 22.13 -3.98 8.52
CA THR A 82 22.90 -2.76 8.80
C THR A 82 23.43 -2.20 7.49
N TYR A 83 23.44 -0.89 7.37
CA TYR A 83 23.99 -0.16 6.23
C TYR A 83 24.67 1.13 6.69
N GLN A 84 25.62 1.62 5.89
CA GLN A 84 26.27 2.90 6.12
C GLN A 84 25.62 3.99 5.26
N THR A 85 25.34 5.14 5.88
CA THR A 85 24.90 6.33 5.18
C THR A 85 26.10 7.01 4.49
N PRO A 86 25.88 7.91 3.52
CA PRO A 86 26.96 8.72 2.94
C PRO A 86 27.72 9.55 3.97
N ASP A 87 27.08 9.91 5.08
CA ASP A 87 27.69 10.66 6.20
C ASP A 87 28.55 9.77 7.11
N GLY A 88 28.61 8.44 6.84
CA GLY A 88 29.38 7.48 7.64
C GLY A 88 28.62 6.88 8.83
N ASP A 89 27.40 7.29 9.08
CA ASP A 89 26.57 6.73 10.16
C ASP A 89 26.14 5.30 9.83
N GLU A 90 26.26 4.38 10.79
CA GLU A 90 25.67 3.05 10.68
C GLU A 90 24.19 3.09 11.10
N ARG A 91 23.33 2.50 10.28
CA ARG A 91 21.89 2.44 10.52
C ARG A 91 21.31 1.06 10.28
N GLU A 92 20.16 0.82 10.87
CA GLU A 92 19.42 -0.45 10.72
C GLU A 92 18.20 -0.27 9.82
N TYR A 93 17.94 -1.32 9.05
CA TYR A 93 16.74 -1.48 8.23
C TYR A 93 16.14 -2.86 8.48
N VAL A 94 14.84 -2.91 8.75
CA VAL A 94 14.11 -4.15 9.01
C VAL A 94 13.13 -4.38 7.88
N VAL A 95 13.11 -5.61 7.35
CA VAL A 95 12.19 -6.02 6.29
C VAL A 95 11.55 -7.36 6.64
N SER A 96 10.28 -7.52 6.27
CA SER A 96 9.53 -8.77 6.37
C SER A 96 9.49 -9.44 5.00
N LEU A 97 9.76 -10.73 4.94
CA LEU A 97 9.91 -11.51 3.72
C LEU A 97 9.14 -12.82 3.80
N SER A 98 8.68 -13.33 2.66
CA SER A 98 8.05 -14.65 2.56
C SER A 98 9.07 -15.80 2.37
N PHE A 99 10.36 -15.48 2.41
CA PHE A 99 11.48 -16.40 2.23
C PHE A 99 12.65 -16.01 3.13
N PRO A 100 13.63 -16.89 3.36
CA PRO A 100 14.80 -16.57 4.18
C PRO A 100 15.53 -15.32 3.70
N PRO A 101 15.86 -14.36 4.61
CA PRO A 101 16.54 -13.14 4.25
C PRO A 101 17.90 -13.39 3.59
N PRO A 102 18.21 -12.76 2.45
CA PRO A 102 19.51 -12.84 1.81
C PRO A 102 20.59 -12.13 2.64
N ASP A 103 21.84 -12.56 2.54
CA ASP A 103 22.97 -11.96 3.28
C ASP A 103 23.18 -10.48 2.95
N LYS A 104 22.85 -10.08 1.73
CA LYS A 104 22.97 -8.69 1.25
C LYS A 104 21.67 -8.27 0.61
N LEU A 105 21.32 -6.99 0.82
CA LEU A 105 20.13 -6.37 0.30
C LEU A 105 20.46 -5.00 -0.29
N GLU A 106 19.96 -4.73 -1.49
CA GLU A 106 20.05 -3.40 -2.07
C GLU A 106 19.03 -2.47 -1.43
N LEU A 107 19.51 -1.31 -1.01
CA LEU A 107 18.72 -0.28 -0.32
C LEU A 107 18.79 1.03 -1.12
N TYR A 108 17.63 1.60 -1.37
CA TYR A 108 17.47 2.83 -2.14
C TYR A 108 17.12 3.99 -1.20
N PRO A 109 17.90 5.08 -1.18
CA PRO A 109 17.64 6.20 -0.29
C PRO A 109 16.38 6.97 -0.70
N LYS A 110 15.54 7.29 0.30
CA LYS A 110 14.37 8.18 0.13
C LYS A 110 14.74 9.66 0.21
N ASN A 111 15.92 9.97 0.76
CA ASN A 111 16.45 11.33 0.94
C ASN A 111 17.96 11.35 0.74
N ILE A 112 18.53 12.55 0.58
CA ILE A 112 19.97 12.74 0.30
C ILE A 112 20.84 12.16 1.42
N SER A 113 20.44 12.30 2.69
CA SER A 113 21.21 11.79 3.85
C SER A 113 21.07 10.28 4.04
N ALA A 114 20.30 9.58 3.19
CA ALA A 114 20.02 8.13 3.29
C ALA A 114 19.55 7.65 4.69
N ARG A 115 19.03 8.57 5.52
CA ARG A 115 18.45 8.21 6.84
C ARG A 115 17.19 7.38 6.72
N LYS A 116 16.50 7.47 5.60
CA LYS A 116 15.36 6.63 5.24
C LYS A 116 15.65 5.95 3.92
N VAL A 117 15.58 4.64 3.93
CA VAL A 117 15.80 3.77 2.77
C VAL A 117 14.57 2.91 2.50
N PHE A 118 14.54 2.25 1.39
CA PHE A 118 13.59 1.21 1.03
C PHE A 118 14.28 0.14 0.16
N SER A 119 13.68 -1.01 0.07
CA SER A 119 14.12 -2.13 -0.77
C SER A 119 13.03 -2.50 -1.78
N ASP A 120 13.34 -3.39 -2.69
CA ASP A 120 12.37 -3.95 -3.64
C ASP A 120 11.24 -4.74 -2.94
N TYR A 121 11.45 -5.11 -1.69
CA TYR A 121 10.47 -5.86 -0.90
C TYR A 121 9.42 -4.96 -0.23
N ASP A 122 9.73 -3.68 0.00
CA ASP A 122 8.77 -2.69 0.53
C ASP A 122 7.63 -2.41 -0.46
N GLU A 123 7.84 -2.64 -1.75
CA GLU A 123 6.79 -2.46 -2.76
C GLU A 123 5.67 -3.50 -2.64
N ARG A 124 5.97 -4.67 -2.04
CA ARG A 124 5.02 -5.78 -1.88
C ARG A 124 4.10 -5.60 -0.68
N GLU A 125 4.49 -4.82 0.32
CA GLU A 125 3.71 -4.57 1.55
C GLU A 125 2.65 -3.48 1.42
N GLY A 126 2.52 -2.82 0.27
CA GLY A 126 1.44 -1.87 0.04
C GLY A 126 0.08 -2.55 0.20
N PHE A 127 -0.83 -1.93 0.96
CA PHE A 127 -2.24 -2.34 1.04
C PHE A 127 -2.74 -2.71 -0.35
N GLY A 128 -3.01 -3.99 -0.56
CA GLY A 128 -3.41 -4.50 -1.86
C GLY A 128 -4.75 -3.91 -2.30
N VAL A 129 -5.09 -4.07 -3.58
CA VAL A 129 -6.39 -3.68 -4.15
C VAL A 129 -7.56 -4.22 -3.30
N SER A 130 -7.39 -5.39 -2.67
CA SER A 130 -8.35 -6.00 -1.76
C SER A 130 -8.63 -5.16 -0.50
N ALA A 131 -7.61 -4.57 0.13
CA ALA A 131 -7.80 -3.73 1.30
C ALA A 131 -8.51 -2.41 0.96
N ASN A 132 -8.24 -1.85 -0.22
CA ASN A 132 -8.97 -0.67 -0.71
C ASN A 132 -10.43 -0.99 -1.02
N ALA A 133 -10.73 -2.18 -1.55
CA ALA A 133 -12.10 -2.64 -1.76
C ALA A 133 -12.83 -2.77 -0.42
N ILE A 134 -12.21 -3.37 0.59
CA ILE A 134 -12.76 -3.48 1.95
C ILE A 134 -13.04 -2.09 2.52
N ALA A 135 -12.11 -1.13 2.40
CA ALA A 135 -12.31 0.23 2.87
C ALA A 135 -13.51 0.92 2.17
N GLY A 136 -13.65 0.76 0.86
CA GLY A 136 -14.80 1.27 0.10
C GLY A 136 -16.13 0.66 0.57
N ILE A 137 -16.17 -0.66 0.81
CA ILE A 137 -17.34 -1.36 1.33
C ILE A 137 -17.68 -0.87 2.74
N LEU A 138 -16.70 -0.71 3.63
CA LEU A 138 -16.91 -0.21 4.98
C LEU A 138 -17.51 1.20 4.99
N VAL A 139 -17.04 2.09 4.11
CA VAL A 139 -17.62 3.44 3.97
C VAL A 139 -19.08 3.35 3.50
N CYS A 140 -19.38 2.50 2.53
CA CYS A 140 -20.73 2.29 2.05
C CYS A 140 -21.65 1.81 3.18
N VAL A 141 -21.26 0.75 3.91
CA VAL A 141 -22.05 0.19 5.02
C VAL A 141 -22.24 1.21 6.13
N PHE A 142 -21.21 1.95 6.49
CA PHE A 142 -21.26 2.99 7.53
C PHE A 142 -22.24 4.11 7.17
N LEU A 143 -22.23 4.59 5.93
CA LEU A 143 -23.16 5.62 5.46
C LEU A 143 -24.60 5.10 5.42
N LEU A 144 -24.84 3.86 5.00
CA LEU A 144 -26.16 3.23 5.05
C LEU A 144 -26.69 3.14 6.47
N PHE A 145 -25.82 2.76 7.42
CA PHE A 145 -26.18 2.69 8.84
C PHE A 145 -26.59 4.05 9.38
N ILE A 146 -25.78 5.09 9.16
CA ILE A 146 -26.06 6.46 9.61
C ILE A 146 -27.37 6.97 8.99
N THR A 147 -27.56 6.82 7.69
CA THR A 147 -28.75 7.31 7.01
C THR A 147 -30.04 6.65 7.50
N ARG A 148 -29.94 5.36 7.90
CA ARG A 148 -31.08 4.64 8.48
C ARG A 148 -31.40 5.05 9.91
N TYR A 149 -30.37 5.36 10.72
CA TYR A 149 -30.56 5.72 12.16
C TYR A 149 -30.86 7.19 12.39
N ILE A 150 -30.34 8.11 11.60
CA ILE A 150 -30.54 9.56 11.76
C ILE A 150 -31.77 10.05 10.98
N GLY A 151 -32.26 9.27 10.04
CA GLY A 151 -33.40 9.61 9.19
C GLY A 151 -34.75 9.03 9.63
N SER A 152 -34.82 8.34 10.77
CA SER A 152 -36.04 7.93 11.48
C SER A 152 -36.27 8.87 12.66
#